data_237ff3925281ad4a7add6a2c3aceac64
#
_entry.id   237ff3925281ad4a7add6a2c3aceac64
#
_cell.length_a   1.000
_cell.length_b   1.000
_cell.length_c   1.000
_cell.angle_alpha   90.00
_cell.angle_beta   90.00
_cell.angle_gamma   90.00
#
_symmetry.space_group_name_H-M   'P 1'
#
loop_
_entity.id
_entity.type
_entity.pdbx_description
1 polymer ?
#
loop_
_entity_poly.entity_id
_entity_poly.type
_entity_poly.pdbx_seq_one_letter_code
_entity_poly.pdbx_strand_id
1 'polypeptide(L)'
;MYTKTRLISKKNQVHRFIENGNSYIEKVFYEPKNMEIEIEILELLNKKGCNVPKIIKAYKNTLILEDLGDVTLLDWYEKAEREDSKSYEAMLKKLSQWMKAFYFVTKNYYKNDIVLRDVNFRNFIIKENEVFGIDFEEVNQGNVETDIGNLLAFAMTYYPESKWKIDFSDKLMQILLTDLKLSEEVVIRERENALIRIKSRRSV
;
A
#
# COMPACT_ATOMS: atom_id res chain seq x y z
N MET A 1 14.74 25.80 11.76
CA MET A 1 14.32 26.14 10.37
C MET A 1 13.07 25.34 10.08
N TYR A 2 12.01 25.95 9.58
CA TYR A 2 10.76 25.29 9.17
C TYR A 2 10.70 25.28 7.65
N THR A 3 10.51 24.10 7.05
CA THR A 3 10.28 23.98 5.62
C THR A 3 9.06 23.09 5.39
N LYS A 4 8.24 23.43 4.40
CA LYS A 4 7.04 22.66 4.05
C LYS A 4 6.97 22.46 2.54
N THR A 5 6.87 21.22 2.09
CA THR A 5 6.82 20.83 0.69
C THR A 5 5.55 20.03 0.44
N ARG A 6 4.80 20.37 -0.60
CA ARG A 6 3.58 19.62 -0.98
C ARG A 6 3.97 18.32 -1.67
N LEU A 7 3.33 17.23 -1.26
CA LEU A 7 3.42 15.92 -1.91
C LEU A 7 2.23 15.69 -2.84
N ILE A 8 2.42 14.81 -3.82
CA ILE A 8 1.35 14.48 -4.78
C ILE A 8 0.32 13.61 -4.07
N SER A 9 -0.91 14.10 -4.01
CA SER A 9 -2.08 13.35 -3.52
C SER A 9 -3.31 13.77 -4.30
N LYS A 10 -4.23 12.83 -4.58
CA LYS A 10 -5.46 13.06 -5.34
C LYS A 10 -6.64 13.45 -4.45
N LYS A 11 -6.68 12.95 -3.22
CA LYS A 11 -7.85 13.02 -2.34
C LYS A 11 -7.67 13.99 -1.18
N ASN A 12 -6.44 14.16 -0.68
CA ASN A 12 -6.14 14.99 0.47
C ASN A 12 -5.02 15.97 0.18
N GLN A 13 -4.83 16.94 1.05
CA GLN A 13 -3.61 17.75 0.99
C GLN A 13 -2.55 17.06 1.84
N VAL A 14 -1.45 16.69 1.21
CA VAL A 14 -0.34 16.02 1.89
C VAL A 14 0.92 16.88 1.76
N HIS A 15 1.59 17.12 2.87
CA HIS A 15 2.83 17.88 2.91
C HIS A 15 3.87 17.14 3.75
N ARG A 16 5.12 17.22 3.32
CA ARG A 16 6.27 16.99 4.19
C ARG A 16 6.68 18.29 4.83
N PHE A 17 6.93 18.30 6.12
CA PHE A 17 7.53 19.45 6.78
C PHE A 17 8.66 19.04 7.71
N ILE A 18 9.62 19.93 7.87
CA ILE A 18 10.76 19.73 8.75
C ILE A 18 10.67 20.77 9.87
N GLU A 19 10.69 20.30 11.10
CA GLU A 19 10.70 21.13 12.30
C GLU A 19 11.75 20.61 13.27
N ASN A 20 12.64 21.51 13.72
CA ASN A 20 13.72 21.18 14.66
C ASN A 20 14.60 19.98 14.22
N GLY A 21 14.83 19.86 12.91
CA GLY A 21 15.64 18.78 12.34
C GLY A 21 14.92 17.45 12.12
N ASN A 22 13.67 17.33 12.55
CA ASN A 22 12.85 16.14 12.33
C ASN A 22 11.89 16.34 11.17
N SER A 23 11.71 15.31 10.35
CA SER A 23 10.78 15.29 9.21
C SER A 23 9.48 14.60 9.58
N TYR A 24 8.36 15.15 9.10
CA TYR A 24 7.01 14.65 9.36
C TYR A 24 6.15 14.75 8.11
N ILE A 25 5.09 13.93 8.05
CA ILE A 25 4.05 14.01 7.03
C ILE A 25 2.78 14.61 7.66
N GLU A 26 2.30 15.71 7.09
CA GLU A 26 1.02 16.32 7.41
C GLU A 26 0.00 15.90 6.36
N LYS A 27 -1.09 15.25 6.77
CA LYS A 27 -2.22 14.88 5.91
C LYS A 27 -3.46 15.64 6.39
N VAL A 28 -4.01 16.52 5.52
CA VAL A 28 -5.23 17.27 5.78
C VAL A 28 -6.36 16.61 5.01
N PHE A 29 -7.32 16.06 5.72
CA PHE A 29 -8.45 15.34 5.14
C PHE A 29 -9.57 16.28 4.76
N TYR A 30 -10.17 16.05 3.59
CA TYR A 30 -11.41 16.70 3.19
C TYR A 30 -12.63 16.06 3.87
N GLU A 31 -12.57 14.73 4.08
CA GLU A 31 -13.63 13.95 4.72
C GLU A 31 -13.19 13.50 6.11
N PRO A 32 -13.83 14.00 7.20
CA PRO A 32 -13.46 13.63 8.58
C PRO A 32 -13.51 12.12 8.84
N LYS A 33 -14.49 11.43 8.25
CA LYS A 33 -14.65 9.98 8.40
C LYS A 33 -13.42 9.20 7.90
N ASN A 34 -12.78 9.65 6.84
CA ASN A 34 -11.58 9.01 6.30
C ASN A 34 -10.40 9.13 7.26
N MET A 35 -10.30 10.28 7.95
CA MET A 35 -9.30 10.48 9.00
C MET A 35 -9.54 9.56 10.19
N GLU A 36 -10.78 9.37 10.61
CA GLU A 36 -11.13 8.48 11.72
C GLU A 36 -10.75 7.04 11.40
N ILE A 37 -11.07 6.56 10.19
CA ILE A 37 -10.69 5.22 9.71
C ILE A 37 -9.16 5.06 9.72
N GLU A 38 -8.44 6.03 9.17
CA GLU A 38 -6.97 5.96 9.10
C GLU A 38 -6.33 5.94 10.49
N ILE A 39 -6.82 6.76 11.42
CA ILE A 39 -6.35 6.76 12.81
C ILE A 39 -6.58 5.39 13.45
N GLU A 40 -7.80 4.87 13.39
CA GLU A 40 -8.16 3.58 13.99
C GLU A 40 -7.27 2.44 13.49
N ILE A 41 -7.08 2.37 12.16
CA ILE A 41 -6.23 1.34 11.55
C ILE A 41 -4.75 1.52 11.94
N LEU A 42 -4.22 2.74 11.90
CA LEU A 42 -2.83 3.01 12.29
C LEU A 42 -2.57 2.65 13.75
N GLU A 43 -3.46 3.04 14.67
CA GLU A 43 -3.33 2.70 16.09
C GLU A 43 -3.36 1.18 16.32
N LEU A 44 -4.31 0.48 15.66
CA LEU A 44 -4.42 -0.97 15.73
C LEU A 44 -3.14 -1.65 15.24
N LEU A 45 -2.65 -1.28 14.05
CA LEU A 45 -1.48 -1.88 13.43
C LEU A 45 -0.20 -1.58 14.20
N ASN A 46 0.00 -0.33 14.66
CA ASN A 46 1.14 0.06 15.51
C ASN A 46 1.16 -0.74 16.81
N LYS A 47 0.00 -0.89 17.48
CA LYS A 47 -0.12 -1.68 18.72
C LYS A 47 0.24 -3.15 18.52
N LYS A 48 0.08 -3.68 17.31
CA LYS A 48 0.41 -5.06 16.95
C LYS A 48 1.78 -5.23 16.32
N GLY A 49 2.59 -4.16 16.25
CA GLY A 49 3.94 -4.19 15.72
C GLY A 49 4.04 -4.32 14.20
N CYS A 50 2.97 -3.98 13.47
CA CYS A 50 3.02 -3.91 12.02
C CYS A 50 3.78 -2.66 11.57
N ASN A 51 4.50 -2.76 10.45
CA ASN A 51 5.26 -1.65 9.88
C ASN A 51 4.31 -0.64 9.22
N VAL A 52 3.96 0.40 9.95
CA VAL A 52 3.15 1.55 9.51
C VAL A 52 3.68 2.82 10.17
N PRO A 53 3.41 4.03 9.63
CA PRO A 53 3.86 5.26 10.26
C PRO A 53 3.22 5.44 11.64
N LYS A 54 3.97 6.02 12.57
CA LYS A 54 3.44 6.40 13.88
C LYS A 54 2.63 7.68 13.76
N ILE A 55 1.52 7.75 14.50
CA ILE A 55 0.79 8.99 14.68
C ILE A 55 1.55 9.86 15.69
N ILE A 56 1.96 11.05 15.26
CA ILE A 56 2.63 12.05 16.11
C ILE A 56 1.59 12.95 16.75
N LYS A 57 0.59 13.38 15.97
CA LYS A 57 -0.47 14.26 16.44
C LYS A 57 -1.69 14.19 15.53
N ALA A 58 -2.88 14.32 16.12
CA ALA A 58 -4.14 14.48 15.39
C ALA A 58 -4.89 15.69 15.93
N TYR A 59 -5.42 16.55 15.06
CA TYR A 59 -6.23 17.72 15.46
C TYR A 59 -7.13 18.18 14.30
N LYS A 60 -8.36 18.53 14.62
CA LYS A 60 -9.38 18.91 13.61
C LYS A 60 -9.46 17.85 12.49
N ASN A 61 -9.13 18.25 11.25
CA ASN A 61 -9.07 17.37 10.08
C ASN A 61 -7.63 17.05 9.64
N THR A 62 -6.64 17.18 10.53
CA THR A 62 -5.22 17.05 10.21
C THR A 62 -4.57 15.96 11.04
N LEU A 63 -3.83 15.10 10.36
CA LEU A 63 -3.03 14.03 10.93
C LEU A 63 -1.55 14.29 10.64
N ILE A 64 -0.72 14.29 11.71
CA ILE A 64 0.73 14.36 11.60
C ILE A 64 1.30 12.99 11.85
N LEU A 65 2.05 12.49 10.88
CA LEU A 65 2.62 11.14 10.86
C LEU A 65 4.15 11.18 10.85
N GLU A 66 4.74 10.09 11.29
CA GLU A 66 6.16 9.79 11.05
C GLU A 66 6.45 9.85 9.55
N ASP A 67 7.55 10.50 9.17
CA ASP A 67 8.07 10.45 7.80
C ASP A 67 8.92 9.20 7.62
N LEU A 68 8.45 8.31 6.76
CA LEU A 68 9.13 7.05 6.43
C LEU A 68 10.15 7.19 5.29
N GLY A 69 10.29 8.39 4.69
CA GLY A 69 11.14 8.64 3.53
C GLY A 69 10.39 8.68 2.21
N ASP A 70 11.14 8.67 1.11
CA ASP A 70 10.63 8.93 -0.25
C ASP A 70 10.49 7.68 -1.12
N VAL A 71 11.18 6.59 -0.77
CA VAL A 71 11.26 5.42 -1.66
C VAL A 71 10.01 4.57 -1.51
N THR A 72 9.13 4.66 -2.50
CA THR A 72 7.97 3.77 -2.58
C THR A 72 8.36 2.39 -3.13
N LEU A 73 7.50 1.41 -2.91
CA LEU A 73 7.64 0.10 -3.56
C LEU A 73 7.57 0.24 -5.10
N LEU A 74 6.84 1.26 -5.62
CA LEU A 74 6.82 1.53 -7.06
C LEU A 74 8.19 1.99 -7.56
N ASP A 75 8.87 2.91 -6.86
CA ASP A 75 10.21 3.39 -7.24
C ASP A 75 11.21 2.22 -7.25
N TRP A 76 11.13 1.37 -6.23
CA TRP A 76 11.94 0.16 -6.17
C TRP A 76 11.64 -0.80 -7.33
N TYR A 77 10.36 -1.02 -7.65
CA TYR A 77 9.89 -1.88 -8.72
C TYR A 77 10.37 -1.40 -10.09
N GLU A 78 10.23 -0.10 -10.38
CA GLU A 78 10.70 0.50 -11.62
C GLU A 78 12.23 0.45 -11.74
N LYS A 79 12.97 0.58 -10.63
CA LYS A 79 14.41 0.40 -10.60
C LYS A 79 14.78 -1.05 -10.90
N ALA A 80 14.13 -2.01 -10.26
CA ALA A 80 14.38 -3.45 -10.47
C ALA A 80 14.11 -3.87 -11.92
N GLU A 81 13.06 -3.32 -12.55
CA GLU A 81 12.79 -3.55 -13.97
C GLU A 81 13.89 -2.99 -14.88
N ARG A 82 14.32 -1.72 -14.67
CA ARG A 82 15.39 -1.11 -15.47
C ARG A 82 16.70 -1.88 -15.40
N GLU A 83 16.97 -2.51 -14.27
CA GLU A 83 18.16 -3.34 -14.03
C GLU A 83 17.97 -4.79 -14.50
N ASP A 84 16.82 -5.15 -15.09
CA ASP A 84 16.40 -6.53 -15.40
C ASP A 84 16.69 -7.50 -14.23
N SER A 85 16.48 -6.98 -13.02
CA SER A 85 16.76 -7.74 -11.81
C SER A 85 15.84 -8.94 -11.70
N LYS A 86 16.40 -10.11 -11.46
CA LYS A 86 15.65 -11.32 -11.11
C LYS A 86 15.70 -11.61 -9.61
N SER A 87 16.41 -10.78 -8.84
CA SER A 87 16.57 -10.94 -7.40
C SER A 87 15.50 -10.20 -6.60
N TYR A 88 14.24 -10.23 -7.05
CA TYR A 88 13.14 -9.53 -6.38
C TYR A 88 12.40 -10.38 -5.33
N GLU A 89 12.70 -11.67 -5.23
CA GLU A 89 11.94 -12.59 -4.37
C GLU A 89 11.95 -12.17 -2.88
N ALA A 90 13.07 -11.66 -2.39
CA ALA A 90 13.18 -11.20 -1.01
C ALA A 90 12.19 -10.05 -0.71
N MET A 91 12.07 -9.09 -1.63
CA MET A 91 11.13 -7.97 -1.49
C MET A 91 9.67 -8.44 -1.60
N LEU A 92 9.37 -9.37 -2.51
CA LEU A 92 8.04 -9.97 -2.62
C LEU A 92 7.62 -10.68 -1.34
N LYS A 93 8.54 -11.40 -0.70
CA LYS A 93 8.29 -12.06 0.60
C LYS A 93 8.00 -11.04 1.69
N LYS A 94 8.73 -9.92 1.74
CA LYS A 94 8.47 -8.83 2.71
C LYS A 94 7.10 -8.19 2.51
N LEU A 95 6.72 -7.91 1.25
CA LEU A 95 5.39 -7.41 0.93
C LEU A 95 4.30 -8.41 1.36
N SER A 96 4.49 -9.69 1.03
CA SER A 96 3.55 -10.75 1.42
C SER A 96 3.42 -10.88 2.95
N GLN A 97 4.53 -10.82 3.68
CA GLN A 97 4.53 -10.86 5.13
C GLN A 97 3.79 -9.64 5.74
N TRP A 98 4.00 -8.45 5.17
CA TRP A 98 3.29 -7.26 5.59
C TRP A 98 1.77 -7.41 5.35
N MET A 99 1.35 -7.83 4.16
CA MET A 99 -0.06 -8.06 3.83
C MET A 99 -0.70 -9.13 4.73
N LYS A 100 0.02 -10.21 4.98
CA LYS A 100 -0.42 -11.26 5.90
C LYS A 100 -0.65 -10.73 7.32
N ALA A 101 0.27 -9.90 7.81
CA ALA A 101 0.13 -9.28 9.13
C ALA A 101 -1.09 -8.33 9.17
N PHE A 102 -1.29 -7.49 8.15
CA PHE A 102 -2.44 -6.61 8.03
C PHE A 102 -3.76 -7.38 8.09
N TYR A 103 -3.96 -8.37 7.20
CA TYR A 103 -5.20 -9.14 7.16
C TYR A 103 -5.43 -9.95 8.44
N PHE A 104 -4.38 -10.52 9.01
CA PHE A 104 -4.49 -11.26 10.27
C PHE A 104 -4.90 -10.36 11.44
N VAL A 105 -4.27 -9.20 11.59
CA VAL A 105 -4.54 -8.27 12.68
C VAL A 105 -5.94 -7.69 12.58
N THR A 106 -6.33 -7.21 11.40
CA THR A 106 -7.64 -6.59 11.18
C THR A 106 -8.77 -7.61 11.30
N LYS A 107 -8.63 -8.80 10.74
CA LYS A 107 -9.61 -9.89 10.88
C LYS A 107 -9.84 -10.27 12.34
N ASN A 108 -8.77 -10.38 13.12
CA ASN A 108 -8.89 -10.73 14.55
C ASN A 108 -9.56 -9.62 15.37
N TYR A 109 -9.39 -8.36 14.98
CA TYR A 109 -10.01 -7.23 15.66
C TYR A 109 -11.47 -7.05 15.28
N TYR A 110 -11.78 -6.95 13.99
CA TYR A 110 -13.11 -6.66 13.47
C TYR A 110 -14.01 -7.90 13.34
N LYS A 111 -13.44 -9.12 13.45
CA LYS A 111 -14.15 -10.41 13.24
C LYS A 111 -14.70 -10.59 11.82
N ASN A 112 -14.23 -9.79 10.87
CA ASN A 112 -14.56 -9.80 9.45
C ASN A 112 -13.29 -9.64 8.62
N ASP A 113 -13.34 -10.03 7.36
CA ASP A 113 -12.28 -9.74 6.42
C ASP A 113 -12.29 -8.25 6.07
N ILE A 114 -11.19 -7.59 6.37
CA ILE A 114 -10.95 -6.17 6.13
C ILE A 114 -9.91 -6.04 5.04
N VAL A 115 -10.16 -5.18 4.07
CA VAL A 115 -9.34 -4.99 2.87
C VAL A 115 -8.88 -3.54 2.72
N LEU A 116 -7.76 -3.35 2.04
CA LEU A 116 -7.14 -2.04 1.80
C LEU A 116 -7.94 -1.21 0.78
N ARG A 117 -8.58 -1.86 -0.19
CA ARG A 117 -9.29 -1.29 -1.34
C ARG A 117 -8.43 -0.50 -2.32
N ASP A 118 -7.66 0.47 -1.86
CA ASP A 118 -6.66 1.17 -2.68
C ASP A 118 -5.29 0.51 -2.51
N VAL A 119 -5.18 -0.71 -3.00
CA VAL A 119 -3.94 -1.49 -2.93
C VAL A 119 -3.12 -1.30 -4.21
N ASN A 120 -2.00 -0.57 -4.10
CA ASN A 120 -1.05 -0.34 -5.19
C ASN A 120 0.34 -0.07 -4.61
N PHE A 121 1.39 -0.15 -5.46
CA PHE A 121 2.78 -0.04 -4.98
C PHE A 121 3.18 1.34 -4.44
N ARG A 122 2.40 2.41 -4.70
CA ARG A 122 2.66 3.73 -4.12
C ARG A 122 2.25 3.81 -2.65
N ASN A 123 1.36 2.91 -2.20
CA ASN A 123 0.89 2.86 -0.82
C ASN A 123 1.78 1.99 0.09
N PHE A 124 2.99 1.67 -0.40
CA PHE A 124 4.03 1.00 0.40
C PHE A 124 5.34 1.78 0.30
N ILE A 125 5.93 2.08 1.46
CA ILE A 125 7.26 2.73 1.57
C ILE A 125 8.28 1.67 1.92
N ILE A 126 9.48 1.79 1.34
CA ILE A 126 10.63 0.95 1.70
C ILE A 126 11.55 1.77 2.60
N LYS A 127 11.65 1.38 3.85
CA LYS A 127 12.54 1.97 4.84
C LYS A 127 13.41 0.89 5.47
N GLU A 128 14.73 1.07 5.48
CA GLU A 128 15.69 0.10 6.03
C GLU A 128 15.50 -1.32 5.48
N ASN A 129 15.21 -1.40 4.17
CA ASN A 129 14.93 -2.65 3.46
C ASN A 129 13.67 -3.40 3.96
N GLU A 130 12.76 -2.76 4.70
CA GLU A 130 11.47 -3.29 5.14
C GLU A 130 10.32 -2.56 4.45
N VAL A 131 9.18 -3.26 4.30
CA VAL A 131 7.95 -2.71 3.70
C VAL A 131 7.07 -2.12 4.79
N PHE A 132 6.65 -0.87 4.59
CA PHE A 132 5.71 -0.15 5.43
C PHE A 132 4.47 0.20 4.61
N GLY A 133 3.27 -0.10 5.12
CA GLY A 133 2.02 0.33 4.49
C GLY A 133 1.63 1.73 4.93
N ILE A 134 1.02 2.48 4.01
CA ILE A 134 0.49 3.83 4.24
C ILE A 134 -0.88 3.99 3.58
N ASP A 135 -1.60 5.05 3.93
CA ASP A 135 -2.87 5.47 3.29
C ASP A 135 -4.02 4.48 3.50
N PHE A 136 -4.55 4.43 4.72
CA PHE A 136 -5.58 3.48 5.14
C PHE A 136 -7.01 4.07 5.12
N GLU A 137 -7.22 5.23 4.52
CA GLU A 137 -8.50 5.94 4.56
C GLU A 137 -9.66 5.23 3.85
N GLU A 138 -9.37 4.28 2.96
CA GLU A 138 -10.37 3.49 2.23
C GLU A 138 -10.59 2.08 2.79
N VAL A 139 -9.87 1.71 3.84
CA VAL A 139 -9.99 0.40 4.47
C VAL A 139 -11.44 0.11 4.84
N ASN A 140 -11.93 -1.07 4.45
CA ASN A 140 -13.31 -1.46 4.69
C ASN A 140 -13.45 -2.99 4.66
N GLN A 141 -14.63 -3.49 5.04
CA GLN A 141 -14.97 -4.89 4.86
C GLN A 141 -14.96 -5.27 3.38
N GLY A 142 -14.41 -6.44 3.04
CA GLY A 142 -14.32 -6.91 1.66
C GLY A 142 -13.70 -8.28 1.54
N ASN A 143 -13.38 -8.65 0.30
CA ASN A 143 -12.77 -9.93 -0.04
C ASN A 143 -11.26 -9.72 -0.28
N VAL A 144 -10.42 -10.46 0.41
CA VAL A 144 -8.95 -10.38 0.32
C VAL A 144 -8.46 -10.68 -1.09
N GLU A 145 -9.07 -11.64 -1.79
CA GLU A 145 -8.72 -11.98 -3.18
C GLU A 145 -8.92 -10.80 -4.13
N THR A 146 -9.88 -9.90 -3.83
CA THR A 146 -10.08 -8.67 -4.62
C THR A 146 -8.91 -7.70 -4.47
N ASP A 147 -8.41 -7.51 -3.25
CA ASP A 147 -7.19 -6.69 -3.02
C ASP A 147 -5.99 -7.29 -3.76
N ILE A 148 -5.80 -8.60 -3.63
CA ILE A 148 -4.68 -9.29 -4.29
C ILE A 148 -4.81 -9.21 -5.81
N GLY A 149 -5.99 -9.44 -6.36
CA GLY A 149 -6.25 -9.29 -7.80
C GLY A 149 -5.94 -7.88 -8.30
N ASN A 150 -6.35 -6.85 -7.56
CA ASN A 150 -6.03 -5.45 -7.87
C ASN A 150 -4.51 -5.19 -7.86
N LEU A 151 -3.81 -5.63 -6.81
CA LEU A 151 -2.36 -5.45 -6.68
C LEU A 151 -1.61 -6.09 -7.85
N LEU A 152 -1.96 -7.33 -8.23
CA LEU A 152 -1.37 -8.06 -9.34
C LEU A 152 -1.65 -7.37 -10.68
N ALA A 153 -2.88 -6.88 -10.90
CA ALA A 153 -3.24 -6.14 -12.09
C ALA A 153 -2.45 -4.83 -12.21
N PHE A 154 -2.26 -4.10 -11.11
CA PHE A 154 -1.39 -2.92 -11.10
C PHE A 154 0.06 -3.29 -11.43
N ALA A 155 0.61 -4.35 -10.84
CA ALA A 155 1.96 -4.81 -11.14
C ALA A 155 2.18 -5.06 -12.64
N MET A 156 1.20 -5.68 -13.32
CA MET A 156 1.28 -5.96 -14.76
C MET A 156 1.14 -4.70 -15.65
N THR A 157 0.46 -3.67 -15.18
CA THR A 157 -0.02 -2.56 -16.03
C THR A 157 0.66 -1.22 -15.75
N TYR A 158 1.67 -1.12 -14.90
CA TYR A 158 2.52 0.07 -14.82
C TYR A 158 3.20 0.29 -16.18
N TYR A 159 3.10 1.52 -16.70
CA TYR A 159 3.64 1.84 -18.01
C TYR A 159 5.19 1.97 -18.00
N PRO A 160 5.89 1.48 -19.04
CA PRO A 160 5.39 0.64 -20.14
C PRO A 160 5.12 -0.80 -19.68
N GLU A 161 4.18 -1.49 -20.36
CA GLU A 161 3.96 -2.91 -20.13
C GLU A 161 5.16 -3.72 -20.65
N SER A 162 5.59 -4.74 -19.90
CA SER A 162 6.74 -5.58 -20.26
C SER A 162 6.56 -7.01 -19.78
N LYS A 163 7.33 -7.92 -20.40
CA LYS A 163 7.34 -9.32 -19.95
C LYS A 163 7.84 -9.45 -18.51
N TRP A 164 8.83 -8.66 -18.13
CA TRP A 164 9.36 -8.65 -16.77
C TRP A 164 8.26 -8.39 -15.72
N LYS A 165 7.34 -7.49 -16.00
CA LYS A 165 6.20 -7.17 -15.13
C LYS A 165 5.20 -8.31 -14.99
N ILE A 166 4.99 -9.06 -16.07
CA ILE A 166 4.16 -10.26 -16.04
C ILE A 166 4.81 -11.32 -15.17
N ASP A 167 6.09 -11.63 -15.42
CA ASP A 167 6.84 -12.63 -14.66
C ASP A 167 6.94 -12.25 -13.16
N PHE A 168 7.11 -10.96 -12.86
CA PHE A 168 7.08 -10.43 -11.49
C PHE A 168 5.70 -10.62 -10.83
N SER A 169 4.62 -10.27 -11.53
CA SER A 169 3.25 -10.41 -11.02
C SER A 169 2.90 -11.87 -10.76
N ASP A 170 3.28 -12.78 -11.65
CA ASP A 170 3.03 -14.22 -11.48
C ASP A 170 3.82 -14.78 -10.28
N LYS A 171 5.07 -14.34 -10.08
CA LYS A 171 5.86 -14.73 -8.91
C LYS A 171 5.24 -14.18 -7.61
N LEU A 172 4.80 -12.93 -7.62
CA LEU A 172 4.10 -12.32 -6.49
C LEU A 172 2.82 -13.08 -6.16
N MET A 173 2.04 -13.46 -7.18
CA MET A 173 0.82 -14.26 -7.01
C MET A 173 1.12 -15.57 -6.30
N GLN A 174 2.13 -16.34 -6.75
CA GLN A 174 2.51 -17.62 -6.13
C GLN A 174 2.84 -17.49 -4.64
N ILE A 175 3.58 -16.43 -4.27
CA ILE A 175 3.95 -16.16 -2.88
C ILE A 175 2.69 -15.82 -2.06
N LEU A 176 1.85 -14.91 -2.56
CA LEU A 176 0.63 -14.47 -1.85
C LEU A 176 -0.38 -15.60 -1.68
N LEU A 177 -0.60 -16.44 -2.71
CA LEU A 177 -1.48 -17.60 -2.61
C LEU A 177 -1.03 -18.55 -1.49
N THR A 178 0.27 -18.81 -1.41
CA THR A 178 0.85 -19.69 -0.38
C THR A 178 0.73 -19.09 1.01
N ASP A 179 1.15 -17.84 1.19
CA ASP A 179 1.24 -17.18 2.49
C ASP A 179 -0.12 -16.84 3.10
N LEU A 180 -1.08 -16.45 2.25
CA LEU A 180 -2.44 -16.04 2.66
C LEU A 180 -3.46 -17.19 2.56
N LYS A 181 -3.10 -18.32 1.95
CA LYS A 181 -3.97 -19.49 1.73
C LYS A 181 -5.24 -19.14 0.94
N LEU A 182 -5.06 -18.39 -0.16
CA LEU A 182 -6.15 -17.92 -1.01
C LEU A 182 -6.49 -18.92 -2.11
N SER A 183 -7.70 -18.80 -2.67
CA SER A 183 -8.12 -19.54 -3.85
C SER A 183 -7.48 -18.94 -5.10
N GLU A 184 -6.65 -19.71 -5.81
CA GLU A 184 -6.01 -19.28 -7.05
C GLU A 184 -7.04 -18.87 -8.12
N GLU A 185 -8.09 -19.67 -8.29
CA GLU A 185 -9.17 -19.40 -9.24
C GLU A 185 -9.84 -18.04 -8.98
N VAL A 186 -10.11 -17.74 -7.69
CA VAL A 186 -10.74 -16.47 -7.30
C VAL A 186 -9.79 -15.31 -7.53
N VAL A 187 -8.51 -15.44 -7.15
CA VAL A 187 -7.49 -14.40 -7.36
C VAL A 187 -7.30 -14.10 -8.85
N ILE A 188 -7.23 -15.12 -9.70
CA ILE A 188 -7.11 -14.95 -11.17
C ILE A 188 -8.32 -14.18 -11.70
N ARG A 189 -9.54 -14.57 -11.33
CA ARG A 189 -10.76 -13.88 -11.74
C ARG A 189 -10.75 -12.40 -11.30
N GLU A 190 -10.39 -12.10 -10.06
CA GLU A 190 -10.32 -10.74 -9.56
C GLU A 190 -9.22 -9.91 -10.25
N ARG A 191 -8.08 -10.52 -10.59
CA ARG A 191 -7.03 -9.91 -11.40
C ARG A 191 -7.53 -9.53 -12.79
N GLU A 192 -8.23 -10.43 -13.47
CA GLU A 192 -8.82 -10.17 -14.79
C GLU A 192 -9.85 -9.05 -14.74
N ASN A 193 -10.74 -9.07 -13.74
CA ASN A 193 -11.69 -8.00 -13.50
C ASN A 193 -11.00 -6.64 -13.29
N ALA A 194 -9.90 -6.62 -12.53
CA ALA A 194 -9.12 -5.42 -12.30
C ALA A 194 -8.43 -4.92 -13.59
N LEU A 195 -7.87 -5.82 -14.40
CA LEU A 195 -7.26 -5.48 -15.69
C LEU A 195 -8.27 -4.80 -16.63
N ILE A 196 -9.49 -5.34 -16.71
CA ILE A 196 -10.57 -4.73 -17.50
C ILE A 196 -10.88 -3.31 -17.00
N ARG A 197 -11.04 -3.11 -15.69
CA ARG A 197 -11.29 -1.78 -15.08
C ARG A 197 -10.15 -0.78 -15.35
N ILE A 198 -8.89 -1.23 -15.26
CA ILE A 198 -7.72 -0.38 -15.50
C ILE A 198 -7.66 0.03 -16.97
N LYS A 199 -7.87 -0.89 -17.90
CA LYS A 199 -7.87 -0.62 -19.34
C LYS A 199 -8.98 0.38 -19.73
N SER A 200 -10.20 0.18 -19.25
CA SER A 200 -11.31 1.09 -19.53
C SER A 200 -11.07 2.53 -19.05
N ARG A 201 -10.41 2.71 -17.89
CA ARG A 201 -10.06 4.05 -17.37
C ARG A 201 -8.94 4.75 -18.14
N ARG A 202 -8.10 4.01 -18.85
CA ARG A 202 -6.97 4.56 -19.62
C ARG A 202 -7.36 4.84 -21.10
N SER A 203 -8.48 4.33 -21.54
CA SER A 203 -9.01 4.52 -22.92
C SER A 203 -9.90 5.77 -23.03
N VAL A 204 -10.11 6.52 -21.95
CA VAL A 204 -10.81 7.79 -21.86
C VAL A 204 -9.81 8.92 -21.67
#